data_51c376958124b69f4d6b43bee3f68933
#
_entry.id   51c376958124b69f4d6b43bee3f68933
#
_cell.length_a   1.000
_cell.length_b   1.000
_cell.length_c   1.000
_cell.angle_alpha   90.00
_cell.angle_beta   90.00
_cell.angle_gamma   90.00
#
_symmetry.space_group_name_H-M   'P 1'
#
loop_
_entity.id
_entity.type
_entity.pdbx_description
1 polymer ?
#
loop_
_entity_poly.entity_id
_entity_poly.type
_entity_poly.pdbx_seq_one_letter_code
_entity_poly.pdbx_strand_id
1 'polypeptide(L)'
;MGLTKGWAVLTDPPYGIGQDGGRGHRKSSGARVQAKKDWDRERPPAEVFAWLAAAPAGAIIWGGNYFADLLPPTMGWLYWQKLIGGDFSDGELAWTSRKGALKEFTYRKTNAEMVHPTQKPVALMEWCLGFLPDAKTILDPFMGSGTTLVACQRMGRHGTGIELDPDYFDVACRRVDEAARQPDLFVAPEPAPVQGGLEL
;
A
#
# COMPACT_ATOMS: atom_id res chain seq x y z
N MET A 1 -20.26 0.82 -9.74
CA MET A 1 -20.25 -0.38 -8.88
C MET A 1 -20.16 0.09 -7.44
N GLY A 2 -21.18 -0.14 -6.62
CA GLY A 2 -21.15 0.22 -5.20
C GLY A 2 -20.19 -0.71 -4.45
N LEU A 3 -19.35 -0.12 -3.57
CA LEU A 3 -18.53 -0.90 -2.64
C LEU A 3 -19.46 -1.73 -1.74
N THR A 4 -19.34 -3.06 -1.80
CA THR A 4 -20.10 -3.96 -0.94
C THR A 4 -19.62 -3.89 0.50
N LYS A 5 -20.40 -4.33 1.48
CA LYS A 5 -20.08 -4.25 2.94
C LYS A 5 -18.73 -4.87 3.37
N GLY A 6 -17.99 -5.52 2.48
CA GLY A 6 -16.71 -6.20 2.78
C GLY A 6 -15.46 -5.49 2.28
N TRP A 7 -15.48 -4.18 2.03
CA TRP A 7 -14.29 -3.42 1.64
C TRP A 7 -13.54 -2.83 2.84
N ALA A 8 -12.23 -2.78 2.75
CA ALA A 8 -11.36 -2.13 3.71
C ALA A 8 -10.43 -1.14 3.01
N VAL A 9 -9.77 -0.30 3.79
CA VAL A 9 -8.77 0.67 3.32
C VAL A 9 -7.38 0.23 3.76
N LEU A 10 -6.42 0.26 2.82
CA LEU A 10 -4.98 0.23 3.11
C LEU A 10 -4.33 1.28 2.21
N THR A 11 -3.84 2.37 2.79
CA THR A 11 -3.44 3.55 2.02
C THR A 11 -2.32 4.36 2.69
N ASP A 12 -1.61 5.16 1.87
CA ASP A 12 -0.51 6.04 2.27
C ASP A 12 -0.75 7.45 1.69
N PRO A 13 -1.61 8.27 2.33
CA PRO A 13 -1.94 9.60 1.83
C PRO A 13 -0.75 10.56 1.89
N PRO A 14 -0.73 11.65 1.10
CA PRO A 14 0.27 12.70 1.22
C PRO A 14 0.24 13.34 2.62
N TYR A 15 1.43 13.53 3.22
CA TYR A 15 1.58 14.00 4.60
C TYR A 15 1.53 15.52 4.73
N GLY A 16 1.65 16.27 3.63
CA GLY A 16 1.70 17.72 3.63
C GLY A 16 3.01 18.30 4.17
N ILE A 17 4.11 17.55 4.08
CA ILE A 17 5.42 17.94 4.59
C ILE A 17 6.43 18.30 3.49
N GLY A 18 5.97 18.31 2.23
CA GLY A 18 6.76 18.67 1.06
C GLY A 18 7.86 17.66 0.72
N GLN A 19 7.70 16.39 1.07
CA GLN A 19 8.61 15.29 0.71
C GLN A 19 8.30 14.72 -0.69
N ASP A 20 8.30 15.59 -1.68
CA ASP A 20 8.03 15.27 -3.09
C ASP A 20 9.22 14.63 -3.85
N GLY A 21 10.15 14.02 -3.14
CA GLY A 21 11.36 13.41 -3.73
C GLY A 21 12.49 14.40 -4.01
N GLY A 22 12.32 15.70 -3.71
CA GLY A 22 13.28 16.75 -4.05
C GLY A 22 14.44 16.99 -3.07
N ARG A 23 14.43 16.39 -1.87
CA ARG A 23 15.50 16.58 -0.89
C ARG A 23 16.36 15.34 -0.75
N GLY A 24 17.58 15.40 -1.27
CA GLY A 24 18.68 14.59 -0.74
C GLY A 24 19.31 13.52 -1.65
N HIS A 25 19.09 13.50 -2.94
CA HIS A 25 19.93 12.65 -3.80
C HIS A 25 21.15 13.41 -4.31
N ARG A 26 22.30 13.19 -3.64
CA ARG A 26 23.61 13.42 -4.23
C ARG A 26 23.63 12.76 -5.60
N LYS A 27 23.98 13.57 -6.62
CA LYS A 27 24.21 13.10 -7.98
C LYS A 27 25.23 11.95 -7.95
N SER A 28 24.77 10.71 -8.09
CA SER A 28 25.58 9.63 -8.61
C SER A 28 25.06 9.36 -10.03
N SER A 29 25.94 9.66 -10.98
CA SER A 29 25.91 9.28 -12.41
C SER A 29 24.60 8.68 -12.96
N GLY A 30 23.85 9.44 -13.76
CA GLY A 30 23.03 8.91 -14.84
C GLY A 30 21.54 8.73 -14.56
N ALA A 31 21.01 8.99 -13.38
CA ALA A 31 19.58 8.93 -13.14
C ALA A 31 18.87 10.17 -13.70
N ARG A 32 17.81 10.00 -14.52
CA ARG A 32 16.91 11.07 -14.92
C ARG A 32 16.41 11.78 -13.65
N VAL A 33 16.69 13.06 -13.52
CA VAL A 33 16.08 13.92 -12.51
C VAL A 33 14.58 13.93 -12.80
N GLN A 34 13.79 13.21 -12.00
CA GLN A 34 12.33 13.36 -12.05
C GLN A 34 12.00 14.81 -11.69
N ALA A 35 11.14 15.43 -12.48
CA ALA A 35 10.64 16.77 -12.18
C ALA A 35 10.02 16.76 -10.78
N LYS A 36 10.29 17.82 -10.00
CA LYS A 36 9.69 18.01 -8.69
C LYS A 36 8.16 17.96 -8.86
N LYS A 37 7.49 16.99 -8.23
CA LYS A 37 6.03 16.86 -8.26
C LYS A 37 5.49 17.36 -6.93
N ASP A 38 4.53 18.30 -6.94
CA ASP A 38 3.98 18.94 -5.73
C ASP A 38 2.89 18.12 -5.02
N TRP A 39 2.89 16.77 -5.16
CA TRP A 39 1.83 15.91 -4.62
C TRP A 39 1.80 15.84 -3.08
N ASP A 40 2.91 16.09 -2.38
CA ASP A 40 2.97 16.10 -0.91
C ASP A 40 2.92 17.52 -0.32
N ARG A 41 2.32 18.46 -1.04
CA ARG A 41 2.25 19.86 -0.60
C ARG A 41 1.20 20.09 0.49
N GLU A 42 0.09 19.37 0.41
CA GLU A 42 -1.06 19.54 1.30
C GLU A 42 -1.60 18.18 1.73
N ARG A 43 -2.13 18.11 2.96
CA ARG A 43 -2.87 16.96 3.45
C ARG A 43 -4.25 16.89 2.78
N PRO A 44 -4.81 15.69 2.55
CA PRO A 44 -6.21 15.56 2.16
C PRO A 44 -7.14 16.24 3.18
N PRO A 45 -8.34 16.71 2.75
CA PRO A 45 -9.33 17.28 3.64
C PRO A 45 -9.79 16.33 4.74
N ALA A 46 -10.26 16.89 5.88
CA ALA A 46 -10.68 16.11 7.05
C ALA A 46 -11.79 15.09 6.73
N GLU A 47 -12.69 15.43 5.81
CA GLU A 47 -13.79 14.57 5.36
C GLU A 47 -13.29 13.27 4.74
N VAL A 48 -12.15 13.33 4.04
CA VAL A 48 -11.51 12.15 3.44
C VAL A 48 -11.07 11.20 4.55
N PHE A 49 -10.40 11.70 5.59
CA PHE A 49 -9.97 10.86 6.72
C PHE A 49 -11.14 10.27 7.50
N ALA A 50 -12.21 11.04 7.70
CA ALA A 50 -13.42 10.54 8.34
C ALA A 50 -14.04 9.38 7.53
N TRP A 51 -14.07 9.51 6.21
CA TRP A 51 -14.58 8.46 5.32
C TRP A 51 -13.67 7.23 5.29
N LEU A 52 -12.35 7.40 5.20
CA LEU A 52 -11.37 6.31 5.23
C LEU A 52 -11.46 5.50 6.53
N ALA A 53 -11.51 6.19 7.68
CA ALA A 53 -11.58 5.58 9.01
C ALA A 53 -12.89 4.79 9.24
N ALA A 54 -13.96 5.13 8.51
CA ALA A 54 -15.27 4.48 8.59
C ALA A 54 -15.41 3.24 7.68
N ALA A 55 -14.33 2.77 7.04
CA ALA A 55 -14.37 1.60 6.17
C ALA A 55 -14.92 0.36 6.91
N PRO A 56 -15.95 -0.33 6.38
CA PRO A 56 -16.72 -1.32 7.12
C PRO A 56 -15.95 -2.59 7.49
N ALA A 57 -14.91 -2.95 6.74
CA ALA A 57 -14.03 -4.09 7.05
C ALA A 57 -12.66 -3.65 7.61
N GLY A 58 -12.55 -2.39 8.05
CA GLY A 58 -11.37 -1.83 8.67
C GLY A 58 -10.53 -0.93 7.78
N ALA A 59 -9.67 -0.14 8.42
CA ALA A 59 -8.78 0.79 7.76
C ALA A 59 -7.37 0.74 8.36
N ILE A 60 -6.36 0.88 7.50
CA ILE A 60 -4.95 1.07 7.83
C ILE A 60 -4.47 2.27 7.03
N ILE A 61 -4.02 3.32 7.71
CA ILE A 61 -3.61 4.60 7.12
C ILE A 61 -2.19 4.89 7.56
N TRP A 62 -1.23 4.79 6.63
CA TRP A 62 0.17 5.11 6.86
C TRP A 62 0.35 6.62 7.10
N GLY A 63 1.40 6.98 7.84
CA GLY A 63 1.60 8.37 8.23
C GLY A 63 0.61 8.86 9.29
N GLY A 64 -0.03 7.96 10.04
CA GLY A 64 -1.07 8.29 11.00
C GLY A 64 -0.67 9.32 12.06
N ASN A 65 0.63 9.45 12.36
CA ASN A 65 1.17 10.49 13.23
C ASN A 65 1.04 11.92 12.65
N TYR A 66 0.98 12.07 11.31
CA TYR A 66 0.74 13.35 10.64
C TYR A 66 -0.74 13.73 10.60
N PHE A 67 -1.62 12.79 10.93
CA PHE A 67 -3.09 12.90 10.87
C PHE A 67 -3.74 12.66 12.24
N ALA A 68 -2.97 12.75 13.33
CA ALA A 68 -3.47 12.46 14.67
C ALA A 68 -4.59 13.42 15.13
N ASP A 69 -4.69 14.60 14.52
CA ASP A 69 -5.76 15.56 14.69
C ASP A 69 -7.04 15.24 13.90
N LEU A 70 -6.97 14.34 12.93
CA LEU A 70 -8.06 13.98 12.00
C LEU A 70 -8.58 12.55 12.21
N LEU A 71 -7.80 11.69 12.86
CA LEU A 71 -8.11 10.28 13.05
C LEU A 71 -8.57 10.01 14.49
N PRO A 72 -9.56 9.12 14.70
CA PRO A 72 -9.99 8.75 16.06
C PRO A 72 -8.85 8.14 16.89
N PRO A 73 -8.86 8.29 18.23
CA PRO A 73 -7.93 7.61 19.10
C PRO A 73 -7.95 6.09 18.88
N THR A 74 -6.79 5.46 18.82
CA THR A 74 -6.65 4.01 18.67
C THR A 74 -5.47 3.49 19.48
N MET A 75 -5.58 2.25 19.96
CA MET A 75 -4.45 1.48 20.49
C MET A 75 -3.80 0.59 19.40
N GLY A 76 -4.44 0.46 18.27
CA GLY A 76 -4.12 -0.50 17.20
C GLY A 76 -3.09 -0.01 16.19
N TRP A 77 -2.05 0.69 16.61
CA TRP A 77 -1.01 1.18 15.72
C TRP A 77 -0.19 0.05 15.09
N LEU A 78 0.28 0.26 13.84
CA LEU A 78 1.31 -0.55 13.20
C LEU A 78 2.57 0.30 13.06
N TYR A 79 3.72 -0.29 13.39
CA TYR A 79 5.03 0.35 13.32
C TYR A 79 5.93 -0.43 12.35
N TRP A 80 6.45 0.25 11.35
CA TRP A 80 7.48 -0.30 10.48
C TRP A 80 8.84 0.24 10.88
N GLN A 81 9.70 -0.64 11.44
CA GLN A 81 11.11 -0.35 11.70
C GLN A 81 11.94 -0.56 10.43
N LYS A 82 12.58 0.51 9.95
CA LYS A 82 13.26 0.53 8.65
C LYS A 82 14.68 -0.05 8.68
N LEU A 83 15.33 -0.17 9.84
CA LEU A 83 16.74 -0.56 10.01
C LEU A 83 17.69 0.30 9.16
N ILE A 84 17.41 1.58 9.01
CA ILE A 84 18.29 2.57 8.38
C ILE A 84 18.82 3.49 9.47
N GLY A 85 20.15 3.70 9.47
CA GLY A 85 20.78 4.66 10.38
C GLY A 85 20.93 6.04 9.76
N GLY A 86 21.39 7.02 10.56
CA GLY A 86 21.65 8.39 10.13
C GLY A 86 20.50 9.34 10.42
N ASP A 87 20.37 10.43 9.64
CA ASP A 87 19.39 11.50 9.87
C ASP A 87 17.97 11.16 9.37
N PHE A 88 17.71 9.91 9.00
CA PHE A 88 16.39 9.45 8.57
C PHE A 88 15.59 8.91 9.75
N SER A 89 14.27 8.99 9.63
CA SER A 89 13.37 8.39 10.61
C SER A 89 13.59 6.88 10.73
N ASP A 90 13.74 6.38 11.96
CA ASP A 90 13.95 4.96 12.28
C ASP A 90 12.79 4.08 11.82
N GLY A 91 11.60 4.66 11.70
CA GLY A 91 10.41 3.94 11.27
C GLY A 91 9.26 4.83 10.86
N GLU A 92 8.15 4.21 10.52
CA GLU A 92 6.88 4.85 10.18
C GLU A 92 5.73 4.21 10.92
N LEU A 93 4.70 5.01 11.19
CA LEU A 93 3.50 4.59 11.91
C LEU A 93 2.29 4.57 10.98
N ALA A 94 1.47 3.52 11.08
CA ALA A 94 0.15 3.50 10.51
C ALA A 94 -0.91 3.48 11.61
N TRP A 95 -1.90 4.34 11.47
CA TRP A 95 -3.12 4.27 12.25
C TRP A 95 -3.99 3.10 11.77
N THR A 96 -4.67 2.42 12.70
CA THR A 96 -5.65 1.40 12.30
C THR A 96 -6.96 1.53 13.07
N SER A 97 -8.06 1.19 12.43
CA SER A 97 -9.37 1.06 13.08
C SER A 97 -9.52 -0.24 13.89
N ARG A 98 -8.52 -1.14 13.84
CA ARG A 98 -8.59 -2.44 14.54
C ARG A 98 -8.47 -2.25 16.06
N LYS A 99 -9.13 -3.13 16.79
CA LYS A 99 -8.94 -3.27 18.23
C LYS A 99 -7.75 -4.19 18.51
N GLY A 100 -6.81 -3.73 19.32
CA GLY A 100 -5.63 -4.53 19.73
C GLY A 100 -4.37 -3.70 19.91
N ALA A 101 -3.35 -4.30 20.48
CA ALA A 101 -2.08 -3.63 20.77
C ALA A 101 -1.33 -3.24 19.48
N LEU A 102 -0.42 -2.28 19.64
CA LEU A 102 0.59 -1.93 18.64
C LEU A 102 1.32 -3.20 18.15
N LYS A 103 1.58 -3.28 16.85
CA LYS A 103 2.38 -4.34 16.21
C LYS A 103 3.52 -3.74 15.43
N GLU A 104 4.65 -4.44 15.43
CA GLU A 104 5.86 -4.05 14.75
C GLU A 104 6.15 -4.97 13.56
N PHE A 105 6.66 -4.38 12.49
CA PHE A 105 7.24 -5.05 11.33
C PHE A 105 8.66 -4.51 11.10
N THR A 106 9.66 -5.38 11.20
CA THR A 106 11.05 -5.02 10.97
C THR A 106 11.45 -5.43 9.56
N TYR A 107 11.76 -4.46 8.70
CA TYR A 107 12.14 -4.73 7.32
C TYR A 107 13.05 -3.64 6.76
N ARG A 108 14.21 -4.05 6.24
CA ARG A 108 15.14 -3.16 5.53
C ARG A 108 14.85 -3.22 4.03
N LYS A 109 14.37 -2.12 3.48
CA LYS A 109 14.14 -1.98 2.04
C LYS A 109 15.49 -2.05 1.29
N THR A 110 15.54 -2.83 0.22
CA THR A 110 16.72 -2.91 -0.66
C THR A 110 16.59 -1.94 -1.82
N ASN A 111 17.73 -1.53 -2.42
CA ASN A 111 17.73 -0.63 -3.59
C ASN A 111 17.04 -1.26 -4.81
N ALA A 112 17.06 -2.59 -4.93
CA ALA A 112 16.42 -3.32 -6.02
C ALA A 112 14.87 -3.22 -5.99
N GLU A 113 14.27 -2.98 -4.81
CA GLU A 113 12.83 -2.85 -4.63
C GLU A 113 12.31 -1.43 -4.88
N MET A 114 13.23 -0.46 -5.09
CA MET A 114 12.87 0.95 -5.22
C MET A 114 12.59 1.33 -6.67
N VAL A 115 11.33 1.32 -7.06
CA VAL A 115 10.84 1.97 -8.30
C VAL A 115 10.54 3.45 -8.04
N HIS A 116 10.21 3.80 -6.77
CA HIS A 116 9.91 5.15 -6.33
C HIS A 116 10.55 5.42 -4.95
N PRO A 117 11.10 6.62 -4.66
CA PRO A 117 11.79 6.93 -3.41
C PRO A 117 10.96 6.71 -2.15
N THR A 118 9.67 7.06 -2.20
CA THR A 118 8.73 6.96 -1.07
C THR A 118 7.91 5.68 -1.06
N GLN A 119 8.12 4.79 -2.04
CA GLN A 119 7.35 3.54 -2.15
C GLN A 119 7.52 2.66 -0.90
N LYS A 120 6.42 2.18 -0.34
CA LYS A 120 6.43 1.16 0.73
C LYS A 120 6.85 -0.21 0.16
N PRO A 121 7.50 -1.08 0.95
CA PRO A 121 7.78 -2.46 0.54
C PRO A 121 6.48 -3.27 0.31
N VAL A 122 6.46 -4.15 -0.69
CA VAL A 122 5.31 -5.04 -0.92
C VAL A 122 5.07 -5.94 0.29
N ALA A 123 6.13 -6.52 0.86
CA ALA A 123 6.05 -7.35 2.07
C ALA A 123 5.41 -6.64 3.27
N LEU A 124 5.61 -5.31 3.40
CA LEU A 124 4.95 -4.51 4.43
C LEU A 124 3.44 -4.43 4.18
N MET A 125 3.01 -4.25 2.92
CA MET A 125 1.58 -4.21 2.58
C MET A 125 0.93 -5.58 2.74
N GLU A 126 1.62 -6.67 2.37
CA GLU A 126 1.17 -8.04 2.61
C GLU A 126 0.96 -8.30 4.12
N TRP A 127 1.90 -7.87 4.96
CA TRP A 127 1.77 -7.94 6.42
C TRP A 127 0.57 -7.13 6.93
N CYS A 128 0.35 -5.91 6.42
CA CYS A 128 -0.81 -5.08 6.76
C CYS A 128 -2.13 -5.78 6.38
N LEU A 129 -2.20 -6.41 5.21
CA LEU A 129 -3.37 -7.14 4.75
C LEU A 129 -3.75 -8.29 5.70
N GLY A 130 -2.79 -8.87 6.42
CA GLY A 130 -3.04 -9.86 7.47
C GLY A 130 -3.91 -9.34 8.62
N PHE A 131 -3.97 -8.03 8.84
CA PHE A 131 -4.84 -7.40 9.86
C PHE A 131 -6.24 -7.03 9.34
N LEU A 132 -6.53 -7.31 8.07
CA LEU A 132 -7.82 -7.08 7.42
C LEU A 132 -8.39 -8.42 6.86
N PRO A 133 -8.53 -9.46 7.70
CA PRO A 133 -8.83 -10.82 7.21
C PRO A 133 -10.20 -10.93 6.51
N ASP A 134 -11.18 -10.14 6.96
CA ASP A 134 -12.56 -10.19 6.45
C ASP A 134 -12.78 -9.32 5.19
N ALA A 135 -11.76 -8.56 4.78
CA ALA A 135 -11.85 -7.68 3.64
C ALA A 135 -11.63 -8.45 2.34
N LYS A 136 -12.66 -8.56 1.51
CA LYS A 136 -12.56 -9.13 0.15
C LYS A 136 -12.01 -8.14 -0.86
N THR A 137 -12.28 -6.84 -0.67
CA THR A 137 -11.84 -5.75 -1.52
C THR A 137 -11.04 -4.75 -0.69
N ILE A 138 -9.86 -4.38 -1.16
CA ILE A 138 -9.00 -3.36 -0.57
C ILE A 138 -9.05 -2.12 -1.46
N LEU A 139 -9.27 -0.97 -0.85
CA LEU A 139 -9.24 0.33 -1.51
C LEU A 139 -7.99 1.10 -1.08
N ASP A 140 -7.25 1.59 -2.06
CA ASP A 140 -6.15 2.53 -1.89
C ASP A 140 -6.39 3.78 -2.74
N PRO A 141 -6.98 4.86 -2.18
CA PRO A 141 -7.27 6.07 -2.94
C PRO A 141 -6.05 6.96 -3.19
N PHE A 142 -4.88 6.56 -2.72
CA PHE A 142 -3.58 7.23 -2.93
C PHE A 142 -2.53 6.21 -3.35
N MET A 143 -2.84 5.39 -4.36
CA MET A 143 -2.08 4.18 -4.66
C MET A 143 -0.64 4.42 -5.15
N GLY A 144 -0.32 5.61 -5.63
CA GLY A 144 0.99 5.94 -6.16
C GLY A 144 1.45 4.92 -7.20
N SER A 145 2.58 4.27 -6.93
CA SER A 145 3.12 3.20 -7.79
C SER A 145 2.42 1.83 -7.64
N GLY A 146 1.28 1.75 -6.94
CA GLY A 146 0.42 0.56 -6.84
C GLY A 146 0.91 -0.54 -5.90
N THR A 147 1.72 -0.24 -4.89
CA THR A 147 2.29 -1.28 -4.00
C THR A 147 1.22 -2.06 -3.25
N THR A 148 0.17 -1.40 -2.77
CA THR A 148 -0.99 -2.04 -2.13
C THR A 148 -1.68 -3.02 -3.07
N LEU A 149 -1.86 -2.63 -4.34
CA LEU A 149 -2.52 -3.46 -5.36
C LEU A 149 -1.67 -4.69 -5.73
N VAL A 150 -0.35 -4.52 -5.81
CA VAL A 150 0.59 -5.64 -6.01
C VAL A 150 0.49 -6.63 -4.86
N ALA A 151 0.43 -6.15 -3.60
CA ALA A 151 0.25 -7.02 -2.44
C ALA A 151 -1.11 -7.74 -2.48
N CYS A 152 -2.20 -7.04 -2.87
CA CYS A 152 -3.51 -7.64 -3.05
C CYS A 152 -3.46 -8.77 -4.09
N GLN A 153 -2.85 -8.52 -5.25
CA GLN A 153 -2.71 -9.51 -6.31
C GLN A 153 -1.98 -10.77 -5.83
N ARG A 154 -0.84 -10.61 -5.12
CA ARG A 154 -0.07 -11.73 -4.56
C ARG A 154 -0.81 -12.54 -3.50
N MET A 155 -1.73 -11.89 -2.77
CA MET A 155 -2.52 -12.53 -1.72
C MET A 155 -3.91 -12.98 -2.19
N GLY A 156 -4.19 -12.97 -3.50
CA GLY A 156 -5.48 -13.38 -4.06
C GLY A 156 -6.66 -12.51 -3.62
N ARG A 157 -6.43 -11.20 -3.38
CA ARG A 157 -7.46 -10.24 -2.98
C ARG A 157 -7.75 -9.25 -4.10
N HIS A 158 -8.97 -8.71 -4.12
CA HIS A 158 -9.33 -7.62 -5.02
C HIS A 158 -8.77 -6.30 -4.49
N GLY A 159 -7.94 -5.62 -5.29
CA GLY A 159 -7.46 -4.26 -5.04
C GLY A 159 -8.14 -3.26 -5.97
N THR A 160 -8.52 -2.10 -5.43
CA THR A 160 -8.98 -0.93 -6.20
C THR A 160 -8.12 0.24 -5.80
N GLY A 161 -7.48 0.90 -6.76
CA GLY A 161 -6.61 2.06 -6.53
C GLY A 161 -7.07 3.28 -7.29
N ILE A 162 -6.76 4.46 -6.75
CA ILE A 162 -6.94 5.75 -7.41
C ILE A 162 -5.57 6.45 -7.41
N GLU A 163 -5.21 7.01 -8.57
CA GLU A 163 -4.01 7.82 -8.75
C GLU A 163 -4.34 8.97 -9.72
N LEU A 164 -3.93 10.17 -9.33
CA LEU A 164 -4.18 11.37 -10.12
C LEU A 164 -3.07 11.64 -11.15
N ASP A 165 -1.85 11.19 -10.84
CA ASP A 165 -0.70 11.34 -11.73
C ASP A 165 -0.68 10.20 -12.77
N PRO A 166 -0.82 10.51 -14.08
CA PRO A 166 -0.88 9.49 -15.12
C PRO A 166 0.40 8.65 -15.22
N ASP A 167 1.57 9.24 -14.93
CA ASP A 167 2.84 8.48 -14.98
C ASP A 167 2.89 7.43 -13.87
N TYR A 168 2.41 7.77 -12.65
CA TYR A 168 2.33 6.82 -11.55
C TYR A 168 1.23 5.79 -11.78
N PHE A 169 0.11 6.19 -12.35
CA PHE A 169 -0.95 5.27 -12.75
C PHE A 169 -0.43 4.20 -13.72
N ASP A 170 0.29 4.60 -14.76
CA ASP A 170 0.89 3.67 -15.72
C ASP A 170 1.93 2.74 -15.08
N VAL A 171 2.71 3.26 -14.12
CA VAL A 171 3.65 2.44 -13.33
C VAL A 171 2.88 1.41 -12.51
N ALA A 172 1.81 1.81 -11.84
CA ALA A 172 0.99 0.92 -11.02
C ALA A 172 0.38 -0.21 -11.87
N CYS A 173 -0.21 0.12 -13.04
CA CYS A 173 -0.76 -0.87 -13.95
C CYS A 173 0.28 -1.92 -14.37
N ARG A 174 1.46 -1.49 -14.83
CA ARG A 174 2.53 -2.42 -15.21
C ARG A 174 2.95 -3.34 -14.07
N ARG A 175 3.10 -2.80 -12.85
CA ARG A 175 3.51 -3.58 -11.68
C ARG A 175 2.46 -4.61 -11.25
N VAL A 176 1.18 -4.25 -11.33
CA VAL A 176 0.09 -5.18 -11.04
C VAL A 176 0.02 -6.28 -12.10
N ASP A 177 0.15 -5.93 -13.38
CA ASP A 177 0.21 -6.90 -14.49
C ASP A 177 1.39 -7.86 -14.35
N GLU A 178 2.57 -7.36 -13.96
CA GLU A 178 3.75 -8.20 -13.69
C GLU A 178 3.49 -9.16 -12.53
N ALA A 179 2.88 -8.68 -11.44
CA ALA A 179 2.52 -9.52 -10.30
C ALA A 179 1.49 -10.60 -10.69
N ALA A 180 0.52 -10.27 -11.56
CA ALA A 180 -0.48 -11.22 -12.02
C ALA A 180 0.10 -12.31 -12.93
N ARG A 181 1.22 -12.05 -13.63
CA ARG A 181 1.90 -13.02 -14.48
C ARG A 181 2.88 -13.92 -13.73
N GLN A 182 3.29 -13.55 -12.51
CA GLN A 182 4.13 -14.41 -11.70
C GLN A 182 3.29 -15.59 -11.21
N PRO A 183 3.61 -16.82 -11.64
CA PRO A 183 2.88 -17.99 -11.15
C PRO A 183 3.09 -18.07 -9.64
N ASP A 184 2.00 -18.28 -8.94
CA ASP A 184 2.02 -18.54 -7.50
C ASP A 184 2.73 -19.88 -7.30
N LEU A 185 3.99 -19.87 -6.87
CA LEU A 185 4.83 -21.07 -6.70
C LEU A 185 4.22 -22.07 -5.65
N PHE A 186 3.16 -21.65 -4.96
CA PHE A 186 2.51 -22.41 -3.89
C PHE A 186 1.05 -22.80 -4.20
N VAL A 187 0.47 -22.37 -5.32
CA VAL A 187 -0.85 -22.86 -5.75
C VAL A 187 -0.62 -24.11 -6.59
N ALA A 188 -1.06 -25.26 -6.08
CA ALA A 188 -1.14 -26.47 -6.91
C ALA A 188 -1.99 -26.14 -8.15
N PRO A 189 -1.54 -26.52 -9.37
CA PRO A 189 -2.33 -26.29 -10.58
C PRO A 189 -3.72 -26.93 -10.40
N GLU A 190 -4.78 -26.21 -10.78
CA GLU A 190 -6.12 -26.81 -10.82
C GLU A 190 -6.04 -28.16 -11.57
N PRO A 191 -6.62 -29.22 -11.01
CA PRO A 191 -6.65 -30.52 -11.70
C PRO A 191 -7.34 -30.32 -13.05
N ALA A 192 -6.67 -30.80 -14.10
CA ALA A 192 -7.23 -30.74 -15.45
C ALA A 192 -8.65 -31.31 -15.44
N PRO A 193 -9.61 -30.70 -16.17
CA PRO A 193 -10.97 -31.21 -16.24
C PRO A 193 -10.94 -32.69 -16.69
N VAL A 194 -11.50 -33.54 -15.87
CA VAL A 194 -11.63 -34.96 -16.20
C VAL A 194 -12.55 -35.03 -17.42
N GLN A 195 -11.99 -35.40 -18.57
CA GLN A 195 -12.82 -35.73 -19.73
C GLN A 195 -13.67 -36.93 -19.36
N GLY A 196 -14.97 -36.70 -19.17
CA GLY A 196 -15.92 -37.76 -19.01
C GLY A 196 -15.90 -38.66 -20.24
N GLY A 197 -15.50 -39.91 -20.07
CA GLY A 197 -15.60 -40.90 -21.13
C GLY A 197 -17.06 -41.03 -21.54
N LEU A 198 -17.34 -40.88 -22.85
CA LEU A 198 -18.59 -41.32 -23.45
C LEU A 198 -18.63 -42.84 -23.28
N GLU A 199 -19.48 -43.30 -22.39
CA GLU A 199 -19.94 -44.73 -22.41
C GLU A 199 -20.87 -44.87 -23.62
N LEU A 200 -20.49 -45.75 -24.56
CA LEU A 200 -21.30 -46.24 -25.69
C LEU A 200 -22.24 -47.33 -25.22
#